data_eeb903fea7fa03c141797402875d38c0
#
_entry.id   eeb903fea7fa03c141797402875d38c0
#
_cell.length_a   1.000
_cell.length_b   1.000
_cell.length_c   1.000
_cell.angle_alpha   90.00
_cell.angle_beta   90.00
_cell.angle_gamma   90.00
#
_symmetry.space_group_name_H-M   'P 1'
#
loop_
_entity.id
_entity.type
_entity.pdbx_description
1 polymer ?
#
loop_
_entity_poly.entity_id
_entity_poly.type
_entity_poly.pdbx_seq_one_letter_code
_entity_poly.pdbx_strand_id
1 'polypeptide(L)'
;MNTAGAPLGPRWQALCGIGVALLLVAATLWFDARRLPASPAVGVGPAVAMELVAVLLAILGAAHLASAWRAHEAGHHQATDRGNHKALGIVMAALIGQIALLEVGSGFIASSLWLFALTARGFGERIGPKLIGIGAVLALSVYLFFTKALSLALPAGPLERLLG
;
A
#
# COMPACT_ATOMS: atom_id res chain seq x y z
N MET A 1 -18.25 6.33 -37.13
CA MET A 1 -17.36 5.18 -36.98
C MET A 1 -17.44 4.71 -35.54
N ASN A 2 -18.16 3.61 -35.36
CA ASN A 2 -18.54 3.09 -34.05
C ASN A 2 -17.41 2.15 -33.58
N THR A 3 -16.51 2.63 -32.71
CA THR A 3 -15.54 1.75 -32.04
C THR A 3 -16.27 1.00 -30.96
N ALA A 4 -16.80 -0.17 -31.34
CA ALA A 4 -17.35 -1.13 -30.40
C ALA A 4 -16.24 -1.46 -29.37
N GLY A 5 -16.39 -0.87 -28.16
CA GLY A 5 -15.56 -1.23 -27.05
C GLY A 5 -15.74 -2.70 -26.73
N ALA A 6 -14.63 -3.43 -26.64
CA ALA A 6 -14.65 -4.83 -26.21
C ALA A 6 -15.45 -4.94 -24.92
N PRO A 7 -16.29 -6.00 -24.77
CA PRO A 7 -17.08 -6.19 -23.57
C PRO A 7 -16.13 -6.33 -22.38
N LEU A 8 -16.18 -5.35 -21.46
CA LEU A 8 -15.49 -5.44 -20.19
C LEU A 8 -16.08 -6.63 -19.44
N GLY A 9 -15.24 -7.54 -19.00
CA GLY A 9 -15.67 -8.73 -18.27
C GLY A 9 -16.49 -8.35 -17.01
N PRO A 10 -17.31 -9.26 -16.50
CA PRO A 10 -18.18 -8.95 -15.39
C PRO A 10 -17.40 -8.52 -14.16
N ARG A 11 -17.82 -7.43 -13.52
CA ARG A 11 -17.18 -6.80 -12.35
C ARG A 11 -16.88 -7.79 -11.20
N TRP A 12 -17.72 -8.81 -11.02
CA TRP A 12 -17.53 -9.83 -9.99
C TRP A 12 -16.24 -10.64 -10.18
N GLN A 13 -15.79 -10.89 -11.42
CA GLN A 13 -14.54 -11.61 -11.69
C GLN A 13 -13.33 -10.78 -11.23
N ALA A 14 -13.35 -9.47 -11.46
CA ALA A 14 -12.28 -8.59 -10.99
C ALA A 14 -12.24 -8.54 -9.46
N LEU A 15 -13.40 -8.44 -8.80
CA LEU A 15 -13.50 -8.47 -7.34
C LEU A 15 -13.04 -9.81 -6.76
N CYS A 16 -13.40 -10.93 -7.38
CA CYS A 16 -12.90 -12.25 -7.01
C CYS A 16 -11.39 -12.35 -7.16
N GLY A 17 -10.84 -11.89 -8.28
CA GLY A 17 -9.40 -11.91 -8.53
C GLY A 17 -8.62 -11.12 -7.47
N ILE A 18 -9.08 -9.91 -7.15
CA ILE A 18 -8.47 -9.08 -6.11
C ILE A 18 -8.61 -9.76 -4.75
N GLY A 19 -9.79 -10.26 -4.40
CA GLY A 19 -10.03 -10.95 -3.12
C GLY A 19 -9.13 -12.16 -2.93
N VAL A 20 -9.00 -13.00 -3.96
CA VAL A 20 -8.11 -14.19 -3.92
C VAL A 20 -6.64 -13.76 -3.80
N ALA A 21 -6.19 -12.76 -4.56
CA ALA A 21 -4.82 -12.27 -4.50
C ALA A 21 -4.48 -11.75 -3.08
N LEU A 22 -5.39 -10.98 -2.46
CA LEU A 22 -5.21 -10.48 -1.10
C LEU A 22 -5.13 -11.62 -0.08
N LEU A 23 -5.96 -12.65 -0.21
CA LEU A 23 -5.92 -13.82 0.68
C LEU A 23 -4.63 -14.63 0.52
N LEU A 24 -4.11 -14.76 -0.71
CA LEU A 24 -2.84 -15.42 -0.94
C LEU A 24 -1.68 -14.65 -0.28
N VAL A 25 -1.65 -13.32 -0.45
CA VAL A 25 -0.64 -12.47 0.22
C VAL A 25 -0.79 -12.55 1.74
N ALA A 26 -2.02 -12.51 2.27
CA ALA A 26 -2.27 -12.66 3.71
C ALA A 26 -1.75 -14.00 4.24
N ALA A 27 -2.00 -15.09 3.51
CA ALA A 27 -1.52 -16.42 3.89
C ALA A 27 0.02 -16.49 3.89
N THR A 28 0.68 -15.99 2.85
CA THR A 28 2.16 -15.96 2.80
C THR A 28 2.75 -15.16 3.95
N LEU A 29 2.22 -13.97 4.23
CA LEU A 29 2.68 -13.15 5.36
C LEU A 29 2.44 -13.84 6.70
N TRP A 30 1.31 -14.51 6.88
CA TRP A 30 1.01 -15.26 8.09
C TRP A 30 1.97 -16.41 8.35
N PHE A 31 2.26 -17.20 7.31
CA PHE A 31 3.21 -18.30 7.42
C PHE A 31 4.64 -17.80 7.65
N ASP A 32 5.01 -16.69 7.03
CA ASP A 32 6.34 -16.09 7.19
C ASP A 32 6.53 -15.49 8.58
N ALA A 33 5.51 -14.80 9.11
CA ALA A 33 5.52 -14.26 10.46
C ALA A 33 5.77 -15.34 11.52
N ARG A 34 5.17 -16.53 11.34
CA ARG A 34 5.36 -17.67 12.26
C ARG A 34 6.74 -18.32 12.20
N ARG A 35 7.51 -18.05 11.17
CA ARG A 35 8.90 -18.55 11.05
C ARG A 35 9.90 -17.59 11.69
N LEU A 36 9.51 -16.36 11.97
CA LEU A 36 10.40 -15.44 12.65
C LEU A 36 10.59 -15.86 14.12
N PRO A 37 11.84 -15.84 14.61
CA PRO A 37 12.11 -16.11 16.02
C PRO A 37 11.41 -15.06 16.88
N ALA A 38 10.84 -15.50 18.00
CA ALA A 38 10.23 -14.60 18.98
C ALA A 38 11.29 -13.58 19.45
N SER A 39 11.02 -12.28 19.24
CA SER A 39 11.92 -11.25 19.74
C SER A 39 11.81 -11.19 21.27
N PRO A 40 12.92 -11.32 22.02
CA PRO A 40 12.92 -11.21 23.48
C PRO A 40 12.69 -9.77 23.97
N ALA A 41 12.61 -8.79 23.06
CA ALA A 41 12.39 -7.40 23.41
C ALA A 41 10.94 -7.18 23.88
N VAL A 42 10.80 -6.46 24.99
CA VAL A 42 9.52 -5.97 25.49
C VAL A 42 8.96 -4.98 24.47
N GLY A 43 8.01 -5.42 23.66
CA GLY A 43 7.40 -4.58 22.64
C GLY A 43 6.73 -5.38 21.50
N VAL A 44 6.09 -4.67 20.58
CA VAL A 44 5.49 -5.27 19.37
C VAL A 44 6.62 -5.63 18.41
N GLY A 45 7.02 -6.91 18.39
CA GLY A 45 8.04 -7.40 17.48
C GLY A 45 7.59 -7.39 16.01
N PRO A 46 8.53 -7.50 15.04
CA PRO A 46 8.21 -7.50 13.61
C PRO A 46 7.24 -8.61 13.21
N ALA A 47 7.26 -9.76 13.90
CA ALA A 47 6.32 -10.85 13.67
C ALA A 47 4.88 -10.44 13.93
N VAL A 48 4.61 -9.74 15.04
CA VAL A 48 3.26 -9.25 15.40
C VAL A 48 2.77 -8.22 14.40
N ALA A 49 3.64 -7.32 13.92
CA ALA A 49 3.28 -6.37 12.87
C ALA A 49 2.90 -7.09 11.57
N MET A 50 3.64 -8.11 11.16
CA MET A 50 3.32 -8.93 10.00
C MET A 50 2.00 -9.70 10.18
N GLU A 51 1.74 -10.25 11.36
CA GLU A 51 0.47 -10.92 11.67
C GLU A 51 -0.72 -9.97 11.58
N LEU A 52 -0.60 -8.76 12.13
CA LEU A 52 -1.64 -7.74 12.03
C LEU A 52 -1.95 -7.37 10.58
N VAL A 53 -0.91 -7.16 9.76
CA VAL A 53 -1.08 -6.87 8.33
C VAL A 53 -1.73 -8.06 7.62
N ALA A 54 -1.32 -9.29 7.92
CA ALA A 54 -1.92 -10.50 7.35
C ALA A 54 -3.41 -10.61 7.69
N VAL A 55 -3.80 -10.34 8.94
CA VAL A 55 -5.21 -10.33 9.38
C VAL A 55 -6.00 -9.25 8.64
N LEU A 56 -5.48 -8.03 8.53
CA LEU A 56 -6.15 -6.95 7.81
C LEU A 56 -6.35 -7.30 6.33
N LEU A 57 -5.33 -7.86 5.68
CA LEU A 57 -5.41 -8.31 4.29
C LEU A 57 -6.41 -9.46 4.13
N ALA A 58 -6.48 -10.38 5.09
CA ALA A 58 -7.46 -11.47 5.08
C ALA A 58 -8.89 -10.94 5.20
N ILE A 59 -9.14 -9.99 6.10
CA ILE A 59 -10.44 -9.33 6.25
C ILE A 59 -10.81 -8.61 4.94
N LEU A 60 -9.90 -7.86 4.36
CA LEU A 60 -10.12 -7.12 3.12
C LEU A 60 -10.38 -8.07 1.94
N GLY A 61 -9.61 -9.14 1.84
CA GLY A 61 -9.80 -10.18 0.82
C GLY A 61 -11.17 -10.87 0.94
N ALA A 62 -11.57 -11.23 2.16
CA ALA A 62 -12.88 -11.79 2.44
C ALA A 62 -14.02 -10.81 2.09
N ALA A 63 -13.87 -9.52 2.42
CA ALA A 63 -14.83 -8.49 2.07
C ALA A 63 -14.98 -8.33 0.54
N HIS A 64 -13.88 -8.42 -0.22
CA HIS A 64 -13.92 -8.40 -1.69
C HIS A 64 -14.63 -9.62 -2.26
N LEU A 65 -14.40 -10.81 -1.72
CA LEU A 65 -15.11 -12.03 -2.13
C LEU A 65 -16.61 -11.96 -1.81
N ALA A 66 -16.98 -11.47 -0.64
CA ALA A 66 -18.37 -11.25 -0.27
C ALA A 66 -19.05 -10.23 -1.20
N SER A 67 -18.35 -9.17 -1.57
CA SER A 67 -18.82 -8.16 -2.52
C SER A 67 -18.97 -8.73 -3.94
N ALA A 68 -18.05 -9.61 -4.34
CA ALA A 68 -18.12 -10.32 -5.62
C ALA A 68 -19.34 -11.24 -5.68
N TRP A 69 -19.61 -11.98 -4.61
CA TRP A 69 -20.78 -12.86 -4.52
C TRP A 69 -22.07 -12.07 -4.64
N ARG A 70 -22.22 -11.00 -3.85
CA ARG A 70 -23.41 -10.11 -3.93
C ARG A 70 -23.58 -9.50 -5.32
N ALA A 71 -22.49 -9.10 -5.98
CA ALA A 71 -22.53 -8.56 -7.34
C ALA A 71 -22.95 -9.63 -8.37
N HIS A 72 -22.59 -10.88 -8.15
CA HIS A 72 -22.99 -12.00 -8.98
C HIS A 72 -24.50 -12.30 -8.85
N GLU A 73 -25.01 -12.39 -7.62
CA GLU A 73 -26.41 -12.63 -7.34
C GLU A 73 -27.33 -11.50 -7.83
N ALA A 74 -26.88 -10.25 -7.70
CA ALA A 74 -27.66 -9.08 -8.11
C ALA A 74 -27.77 -8.89 -9.63
N GLY A 75 -27.07 -9.69 -10.45
CA GLY A 75 -27.10 -9.58 -11.91
C GLY A 75 -26.66 -8.22 -12.46
N HIS A 76 -25.99 -7.42 -11.64
CA HIS A 76 -25.56 -6.08 -12.00
C HIS A 76 -24.36 -6.13 -12.96
N HIS A 77 -24.63 -6.11 -14.25
CA HIS A 77 -23.66 -5.78 -15.28
C HIS A 77 -23.36 -4.27 -15.29
N GLN A 78 -22.96 -3.73 -14.14
CA GLN A 78 -22.46 -2.35 -14.13
C GLN A 78 -21.15 -2.34 -14.90
N ALA A 79 -21.12 -1.54 -15.97
CA ALA A 79 -19.92 -1.28 -16.73
C ALA A 79 -18.79 -0.91 -15.77
N THR A 80 -17.73 -1.68 -15.81
CA THR A 80 -16.50 -1.37 -15.04
C THR A 80 -16.04 -0.02 -15.56
N ASP A 81 -16.06 0.99 -14.68
CA ASP A 81 -15.48 2.28 -14.99
C ASP A 81 -14.03 2.05 -15.45
N ARG A 82 -13.68 2.65 -16.59
CA ARG A 82 -12.34 2.48 -17.16
C ARG A 82 -11.33 2.95 -16.13
N GLY A 83 -10.65 1.98 -15.50
CA GLY A 83 -9.60 2.29 -14.54
C GLY A 83 -8.61 3.30 -15.15
N ASN A 84 -8.22 4.28 -14.38
CA ASN A 84 -7.25 5.28 -14.83
C ASN A 84 -5.84 4.65 -14.89
N HIS A 85 -5.51 4.03 -16.04
CA HIS A 85 -4.22 3.38 -16.25
C HIS A 85 -3.04 4.34 -16.07
N LYS A 86 -3.25 5.66 -16.30
CA LYS A 86 -2.21 6.67 -16.04
C LYS A 86 -1.97 6.81 -14.54
N ALA A 87 -3.03 6.88 -13.73
CA ALA A 87 -2.90 6.91 -12.28
C ALA A 87 -2.20 5.65 -11.75
N LEU A 88 -2.62 4.48 -12.23
CA LEU A 88 -1.97 3.21 -11.89
C LEU A 88 -0.48 3.21 -12.23
N GLY A 89 -0.11 3.64 -13.45
CA GLY A 89 1.29 3.74 -13.86
C GLY A 89 2.12 4.68 -12.98
N ILE A 90 1.55 5.83 -12.60
CA ILE A 90 2.22 6.79 -11.69
C ILE A 90 2.42 6.18 -10.30
N VAL A 91 1.41 5.50 -9.74
CA VAL A 91 1.51 4.86 -8.43
C VAL A 91 2.53 3.72 -8.45
N MET A 92 2.55 2.91 -9.51
CA MET A 92 3.57 1.86 -9.66
C MET A 92 4.98 2.45 -9.78
N ALA A 93 5.16 3.53 -10.53
CA ALA A 93 6.43 4.25 -10.62
C ALA A 93 6.83 4.86 -9.26
N ALA A 94 5.86 5.35 -8.49
CA ALA A 94 6.09 5.87 -7.14
C ALA A 94 6.61 4.79 -6.19
N LEU A 95 6.04 3.58 -6.23
CA LEU A 95 6.47 2.44 -5.43
C LEU A 95 7.87 1.96 -5.82
N ILE A 96 8.13 1.80 -7.11
CA ILE A 96 9.46 1.41 -7.60
C ILE A 96 10.50 2.46 -7.20
N GLY A 97 10.17 3.74 -7.38
CA GLY A 97 11.03 4.85 -6.99
C GLY A 97 11.30 4.88 -5.48
N GLN A 98 10.32 4.56 -4.65
CA GLN A 98 10.51 4.46 -3.20
C GLN A 98 11.52 3.36 -2.84
N ILE A 99 11.38 2.18 -3.44
CA ILE A 99 12.32 1.08 -3.22
C ILE A 99 13.74 1.51 -3.63
N ALA A 100 13.89 2.08 -4.84
CA ALA A 100 15.17 2.56 -5.32
C ALA A 100 15.78 3.63 -4.42
N LEU A 101 14.98 4.58 -3.92
CA LEU A 101 15.45 5.62 -2.99
C LEU A 101 15.91 5.03 -1.65
N LEU A 102 15.23 4.01 -1.13
CA LEU A 102 15.65 3.31 0.08
C LEU A 102 16.97 2.57 -0.13
N GLU A 103 17.13 1.90 -1.27
CA GLU A 103 18.36 1.20 -1.65
C GLU A 103 19.58 2.14 -1.75
N VAL A 104 19.37 3.33 -2.31
CA VAL A 104 20.43 4.37 -2.41
C VAL A 104 20.72 5.03 -1.05
N GLY A 105 19.94 4.73 0.00
CA GLY A 105 20.15 5.27 1.35
C GLY A 105 19.63 6.69 1.53
N SER A 106 18.62 7.12 0.75
CA SER A 106 17.99 8.44 0.91
C SER A 106 17.19 8.58 2.22
N GLY A 107 16.95 7.48 2.91
CA GLY A 107 16.23 7.42 4.17
C GLY A 107 14.72 7.28 4.03
N PHE A 108 14.08 7.00 5.16
CA PHE A 108 12.64 6.75 5.24
C PHE A 108 11.81 8.01 4.89
N ILE A 109 12.19 9.18 5.45
CA ILE A 109 11.42 10.42 5.29
C ILE A 109 11.39 10.85 3.82
N ALA A 110 12.56 10.87 3.16
CA ALA A 110 12.65 11.29 1.76
C ALA A 110 11.90 10.34 0.81
N SER A 111 12.06 9.02 0.99
CA SER A 111 11.38 8.02 0.18
C SER A 111 9.87 8.02 0.39
N SER A 112 9.40 8.21 1.63
CA SER A 112 7.98 8.32 1.95
C SER A 112 7.35 9.58 1.37
N LEU A 113 8.07 10.71 1.41
CA LEU A 113 7.63 11.96 0.78
C LEU A 113 7.51 11.81 -0.74
N TRP A 114 8.47 11.13 -1.37
CA TRP A 114 8.40 10.80 -2.79
C TRP A 114 7.17 9.98 -3.13
N LEU A 115 6.92 8.89 -2.40
CA LEU A 115 5.75 8.05 -2.60
C LEU A 115 4.46 8.84 -2.45
N PHE A 116 4.35 9.64 -1.39
CA PHE A 116 3.18 10.46 -1.12
C PHE A 116 2.91 11.46 -2.25
N ALA A 117 3.93 12.22 -2.67
CA ALA A 117 3.79 13.24 -3.70
C ALA A 117 3.38 12.65 -5.06
N LEU A 118 4.01 11.56 -5.49
CA LEU A 118 3.68 10.91 -6.75
C LEU A 118 2.33 10.20 -6.71
N THR A 119 1.97 9.57 -5.60
CA THR A 119 0.64 8.97 -5.43
C THR A 119 -0.45 10.04 -5.52
N ALA A 120 -0.30 11.15 -4.82
CA ALA A 120 -1.21 12.29 -4.90
C ALA A 120 -1.32 12.83 -6.34
N ARG A 121 -0.19 12.90 -7.06
CA ARG A 121 -0.17 13.27 -8.48
C ARG A 121 -0.94 12.29 -9.35
N GLY A 122 -0.82 10.99 -9.08
CA GLY A 122 -1.58 9.94 -9.76
C GLY A 122 -3.09 10.11 -9.60
N PHE A 123 -3.54 10.60 -8.45
CA PHE A 123 -4.94 10.92 -8.17
C PHE A 123 -5.38 12.31 -8.66
N GLY A 124 -4.51 13.04 -9.35
CA GLY A 124 -4.86 14.30 -10.00
C GLY A 124 -4.50 15.56 -9.19
N GLU A 125 -3.91 15.39 -8.01
CA GLU A 125 -3.46 16.53 -7.21
C GLU A 125 -2.23 17.22 -7.84
N ARG A 126 -2.13 18.53 -7.64
CA ARG A 126 -0.97 19.31 -8.10
C ARG A 126 0.11 19.27 -7.04
N ILE A 127 1.34 18.91 -7.45
CA ILE A 127 2.50 18.97 -6.56
C ILE A 127 2.79 20.45 -6.28
N GLY A 128 2.51 20.87 -5.06
CA GLY A 128 2.73 22.23 -4.57
C GLY A 128 3.29 22.22 -3.16
N PRO A 129 3.71 23.37 -2.63
CA PRO A 129 4.34 23.45 -1.31
C PRO A 129 3.42 22.95 -0.18
N LYS A 130 2.10 23.10 -0.32
CA LYS A 130 1.11 22.57 0.63
C LYS A 130 1.13 21.05 0.66
N LEU A 131 1.13 20.40 -0.50
CA LEU A 131 1.16 18.93 -0.61
C LEU A 131 2.46 18.37 -0.03
N ILE A 132 3.58 18.99 -0.37
CA ILE A 132 4.91 18.61 0.15
C ILE A 132 4.95 18.78 1.67
N GLY A 133 4.43 19.88 2.20
CA GLY A 133 4.34 20.12 3.64
C GLY A 133 3.52 19.05 4.37
N ILE A 134 2.34 18.69 3.84
CA ILE A 134 1.51 17.61 4.39
C ILE A 134 2.27 16.27 4.37
N GLY A 135 2.89 15.93 3.23
CA GLY A 135 3.66 14.70 3.09
C GLY A 135 4.85 14.65 4.04
N ALA A 136 5.56 15.76 4.22
CA ALA A 136 6.68 15.87 5.15
C ALA A 136 6.23 15.68 6.62
N VAL A 137 5.13 16.31 7.03
CA VAL A 137 4.57 16.14 8.37
C VAL A 137 4.15 14.70 8.60
N LEU A 138 3.49 14.06 7.63
CA LEU A 138 3.09 12.66 7.72
C LEU A 138 4.30 11.73 7.83
N ALA A 139 5.28 11.88 6.93
CA ALA A 139 6.49 11.06 6.94
C ALA A 139 7.27 11.21 8.25
N LEU A 140 7.42 12.45 8.75
CA LEU A 140 8.07 12.73 10.03
C LEU A 140 7.30 12.14 11.21
N SER A 141 5.97 12.27 11.23
CA SER A 141 5.13 11.71 12.30
C SER A 141 5.26 10.18 12.36
N VAL A 142 5.22 9.52 11.21
CA VAL A 142 5.41 8.07 11.11
C VAL A 142 6.82 7.68 11.56
N TYR A 143 7.84 8.39 11.08
CA TYR A 143 9.23 8.14 11.47
C TYR A 143 9.42 8.24 12.99
N LEU A 144 8.95 9.33 13.60
CA LEU A 144 9.06 9.54 15.05
C LEU A 144 8.29 8.48 15.84
N PHE A 145 7.10 8.13 15.38
CA PHE A 145 6.30 7.08 16.01
C PHE A 145 7.04 5.74 16.01
N PHE A 146 7.53 5.30 14.87
CA PHE A 146 8.25 4.03 14.77
C PHE A 146 9.57 4.04 15.52
N THR A 147 10.33 5.13 15.45
CA THR A 147 11.65 5.21 16.08
C THR A 147 11.56 5.45 17.59
N LYS A 148 10.68 6.34 18.05
CA LYS A 148 10.61 6.71 19.47
C LYS A 148 9.60 5.87 20.25
N ALA A 149 8.42 5.56 19.69
CA ALA A 149 7.40 4.80 20.40
C ALA A 149 7.61 3.28 20.31
N LEU A 150 8.05 2.78 19.15
CA LEU A 150 8.26 1.35 18.94
C LEU A 150 9.74 0.93 19.00
N SER A 151 10.68 1.87 19.13
CA SER A 151 12.13 1.60 19.14
C SER A 151 12.61 0.78 17.92
N LEU A 152 11.94 0.97 16.77
CA LEU A 152 12.27 0.30 15.51
C LEU A 152 13.31 1.13 14.75
N ALA A 153 14.40 0.50 14.36
CA ALA A 153 15.40 1.12 13.49
C ALA A 153 14.86 1.21 12.06
N LEU A 154 14.47 2.40 11.62
CA LEU A 154 14.12 2.67 10.24
C LEU A 154 15.37 3.04 9.43
N PRO A 155 15.38 2.81 8.09
CA PRO A 155 16.49 3.22 7.24
C PRO A 155 16.77 4.71 7.39
N ALA A 156 17.95 5.04 7.94
CA ALA A 156 18.34 6.41 8.21
C ALA A 156 19.06 7.00 7.00
N GLY A 157 18.53 8.09 6.46
CA GLY A 157 19.15 8.90 5.43
C GLY A 157 19.72 10.21 5.98
N PRO A 158 20.05 11.14 5.08
CA PRO A 158 20.60 12.44 5.48
C PRO A 158 19.68 13.26 6.38
N LEU A 159 18.35 13.19 6.14
CA LEU A 159 17.36 13.94 6.92
C LEU A 159 17.19 13.36 8.33
N GLU A 160 17.22 12.05 8.46
CA GLU A 160 17.10 11.35 9.74
C GLU A 160 18.32 11.59 10.63
N ARG A 161 19.51 11.68 10.04
CA ARG A 161 20.75 11.99 10.78
C ARG A 161 20.77 13.39 11.38
N LEU A 162 19.97 14.31 10.84
CA LEU A 162 19.77 15.65 11.41
C LEU A 162 18.82 15.67 12.60
N LEU A 163 18.02 14.61 12.75
CA LEU A 163 16.98 14.52 13.79
C LEU A 163 17.44 13.71 15.03
N GLY A 164 18.64 13.17 14.99
CA GLY A 164 19.21 12.47 16.15
C GLY A 164 19.73 11.13 15.95
#